data_d1256311a94cb9d8024aae738e64382e
#
_entry.id   d1256311a94cb9d8024aae738e64382e
#
_cell.length_a   1.000
_cell.length_b   1.000
_cell.length_c   1.000
_cell.angle_alpha   90.00
_cell.angle_beta   90.00
_cell.angle_gamma   90.00
#
_symmetry.space_group_name_H-M   'P 1'
#
loop_
_entity.id
_entity.type
_entity.pdbx_description
1 polymer ?
#
loop_
_entity_poly.entity_id
_entity_poly.type
_entity_poly.pdbx_seq_one_letter_code
_entity_poly.pdbx_strand_id
1 'polypeptide(L)'
;QCPVFGGSLKSFDGAKAKDRKGVKRVFALPATSTSAAAVAVVADRYWQAHTALAEVAIVWDDGPHATHDSAAQRARYAALLATGKAREYESVGNVDTALAAPEKAVTADYFVPYLAHAAMEPINCTAVVNPGKACDIWVGNQAPTLVRMFAAKAAQLDSGSVTVHTPYLGGGFGRRAEMDVVM
;
A
#
# COMPACT_ATOMS: atom_id res chain seq x y z
N GLN A 1 9.82 -2.66 -0.69
CA GLN A 1 8.66 -3.55 -0.88
C GLN A 1 8.66 -4.11 -2.30
N CYS A 2 8.04 -5.27 -2.49
CA CYS A 2 7.83 -5.83 -3.82
C CYS A 2 7.04 -4.84 -4.69
N PRO A 3 7.50 -4.55 -5.93
CA PRO A 3 6.86 -3.57 -6.79
C PRO A 3 5.54 -4.07 -7.41
N VAL A 4 5.28 -5.38 -7.38
CA VAL A 4 4.08 -6.01 -7.95
C VAL A 4 3.17 -6.49 -6.84
N PHE A 5 1.88 -6.13 -6.89
CA PHE A 5 0.88 -6.61 -5.94
C PHE A 5 0.74 -8.13 -6.02
N GLY A 6 0.78 -8.78 -4.86
CA GLY A 6 0.74 -10.24 -4.79
C GLY A 6 2.07 -10.93 -5.09
N GLY A 7 3.12 -10.16 -5.39
CA GLY A 7 4.47 -10.69 -5.55
C GLY A 7 5.13 -11.03 -4.21
N SER A 8 6.22 -11.78 -4.26
CA SER A 8 6.96 -12.25 -3.09
C SER A 8 8.46 -12.05 -3.23
N LEU A 9 9.17 -12.12 -2.11
CA LEU A 9 10.63 -12.09 -2.11
C LEU A 9 11.17 -13.48 -2.44
N LYS A 10 11.87 -13.62 -3.56
CA LYS A 10 12.53 -14.87 -3.95
C LYS A 10 13.89 -15.03 -3.26
N SER A 11 14.72 -14.00 -3.32
CA SER A 11 16.02 -13.96 -2.65
C SER A 11 16.54 -12.53 -2.54
N PHE A 12 17.51 -12.29 -1.66
CA PHE A 12 18.29 -11.07 -1.64
C PHE A 12 19.72 -11.33 -1.18
N ASP A 13 20.65 -10.52 -1.66
CA ASP A 13 22.01 -10.44 -1.16
C ASP A 13 22.29 -9.03 -0.64
N GLY A 14 22.48 -8.93 0.67
CA GLY A 14 22.75 -7.69 1.38
C GLY A 14 24.21 -7.56 1.86
N ALA A 15 25.14 -8.40 1.41
CA ALA A 15 26.53 -8.39 1.90
C ALA A 15 27.17 -7.01 1.74
N LYS A 16 27.17 -6.45 0.54
CA LYS A 16 27.71 -5.11 0.26
C LYS A 16 27.07 -4.01 1.12
N ALA A 17 25.78 -4.09 1.32
CA ALA A 17 25.03 -3.12 2.13
C ALA A 17 25.40 -3.19 3.61
N LYS A 18 25.66 -4.39 4.15
CA LYS A 18 26.05 -4.60 5.55
C LYS A 18 27.42 -4.00 5.86
N ASP A 19 28.34 -3.97 4.89
CA ASP A 19 29.69 -3.44 5.06
C ASP A 19 29.74 -1.90 5.05
N ARG A 20 28.62 -1.25 4.73
CA ARG A 20 28.54 0.22 4.73
C ARG A 20 28.57 0.78 6.15
N LYS A 21 29.36 1.85 6.32
CA LYS A 21 29.47 2.55 7.61
C LYS A 21 28.09 3.01 8.12
N GLY A 22 27.76 2.62 9.34
CA GLY A 22 26.53 2.99 10.01
C GLY A 22 25.35 2.05 9.75
N VAL A 23 25.48 1.09 8.84
CA VAL A 23 24.46 0.04 8.65
C VAL A 23 24.55 -0.96 9.80
N LYS A 24 23.41 -1.28 10.38
CA LYS A 24 23.28 -2.21 11.51
C LYS A 24 22.72 -3.57 11.07
N ARG A 25 21.69 -3.56 10.20
CA ARG A 25 21.02 -4.79 9.77
C ARG A 25 20.47 -4.63 8.36
N VAL A 26 20.46 -5.75 7.62
CA VAL A 26 19.73 -5.93 6.35
C VAL A 26 18.97 -7.25 6.49
N PHE A 27 17.66 -7.22 6.30
CA PHE A 27 16.80 -8.39 6.52
C PHE A 27 15.52 -8.33 5.70
N ALA A 28 14.93 -9.50 5.47
CA ALA A 28 13.63 -9.61 4.82
C ALA A 28 12.49 -9.35 5.81
N LEU A 29 11.44 -8.72 5.31
CA LEU A 29 10.14 -8.59 5.95
C LEU A 29 9.13 -9.44 5.16
N PRO A 30 8.46 -10.42 5.79
CA PRO A 30 7.45 -11.20 5.12
C PRO A 30 6.23 -10.34 4.76
N ALA A 31 5.49 -10.76 3.74
CA ALA A 31 4.20 -10.15 3.45
C ALA A 31 3.21 -10.40 4.59
N THR A 32 2.33 -9.44 4.82
CA THR A 32 1.22 -9.53 5.76
C THR A 32 -0.10 -9.27 5.03
N SER A 33 -1.22 -9.25 5.74
CA SER A 33 -2.51 -8.86 5.15
C SER A 33 -2.57 -7.41 4.67
N THR A 34 -1.64 -6.56 5.12
CA THR A 34 -1.65 -5.12 4.87
C THR A 34 -0.33 -4.58 4.34
N SER A 35 0.67 -5.44 4.13
CA SER A 35 2.01 -5.06 3.69
C SER A 35 2.56 -6.11 2.72
N ALA A 36 3.11 -5.68 1.60
CA ALA A 36 3.85 -6.54 0.68
C ALA A 36 5.17 -7.01 1.31
N ALA A 37 5.71 -8.11 0.79
CA ALA A 37 7.06 -8.55 1.15
C ALA A 37 8.08 -7.45 0.87
N ALA A 38 9.09 -7.32 1.73
CA ALA A 38 10.07 -6.26 1.63
C ALA A 38 11.47 -6.71 2.07
N VAL A 39 12.47 -5.90 1.73
CA VAL A 39 13.80 -5.93 2.34
C VAL A 39 14.01 -4.60 3.05
N ALA A 40 14.47 -4.67 4.30
CA ALA A 40 14.71 -3.51 5.13
C ALA A 40 16.20 -3.36 5.46
N VAL A 41 16.65 -2.11 5.51
CA VAL A 41 17.99 -1.72 5.97
C VAL A 41 17.84 -0.84 7.20
N VAL A 42 18.52 -1.19 8.27
CA VAL A 42 18.61 -0.38 9.50
C VAL A 42 20.01 0.23 9.59
N ALA A 43 20.05 1.54 9.79
CA ALA A 43 21.30 2.28 9.93
C ALA A 43 21.16 3.41 10.97
N ASP A 44 22.29 4.03 11.36
CA ASP A 44 22.32 5.16 12.31
C ASP A 44 21.57 6.40 11.76
N ARG A 45 21.52 6.55 10.42
CA ARG A 45 20.89 7.68 9.73
C ARG A 45 20.15 7.22 8.49
N TYR A 46 19.06 7.91 8.15
CA TYR A 46 18.24 7.62 6.97
C TYR A 46 19.07 7.51 5.68
N TRP A 47 19.97 8.48 5.41
CA TRP A 47 20.76 8.49 4.18
C TRP A 47 21.69 7.28 4.06
N GLN A 48 22.22 6.80 5.17
CA GLN A 48 23.03 5.58 5.19
C GLN A 48 22.19 4.35 4.84
N ALA A 49 20.98 4.25 5.39
CA ALA A 49 20.06 3.17 5.06
C ALA A 49 19.61 3.22 3.58
N HIS A 50 19.27 4.41 3.10
CA HIS A 50 18.81 4.62 1.73
C HIS A 50 19.89 4.26 0.69
N THR A 51 21.10 4.75 0.86
CA THR A 51 22.22 4.45 -0.06
C THR A 51 22.64 2.98 0.00
N ALA A 52 22.64 2.38 1.19
CA ALA A 52 22.93 0.96 1.34
C ALA A 52 21.87 0.07 0.69
N LEU A 53 20.59 0.44 0.76
CA LEU A 53 19.50 -0.31 0.12
C LEU A 53 19.68 -0.42 -1.40
N ALA A 54 20.22 0.61 -2.04
CA ALA A 54 20.51 0.58 -3.48
C ALA A 54 21.57 -0.46 -3.88
N GLU A 55 22.34 -0.97 -2.93
CA GLU A 55 23.38 -2.00 -3.15
C GLU A 55 22.91 -3.41 -2.81
N VAL A 56 21.70 -3.55 -2.29
CA VAL A 56 21.10 -4.86 -2.04
C VAL A 56 20.61 -5.44 -3.36
N ALA A 57 21.15 -6.59 -3.76
CA ALA A 57 20.63 -7.32 -4.90
C ALA A 57 19.37 -8.06 -4.47
N ILE A 58 18.21 -7.65 -4.99
CA ILE A 58 16.92 -8.24 -4.64
C ILE A 58 16.32 -8.91 -5.87
N VAL A 59 15.85 -10.13 -5.70
CA VAL A 59 15.11 -10.89 -6.72
C VAL A 59 13.69 -11.09 -6.23
N TRP A 60 12.73 -10.55 -6.97
CA TRP A 60 11.31 -10.72 -6.71
C TRP A 60 10.73 -11.85 -7.54
N ASP A 61 9.69 -12.46 -7.04
CA ASP A 61 8.73 -13.24 -7.80
C ASP A 61 7.48 -12.38 -7.96
N ASP A 62 7.21 -11.94 -9.18
CA ASP A 62 6.12 -11.00 -9.46
C ASP A 62 4.72 -11.64 -9.30
N GLY A 63 4.65 -12.97 -9.15
CA GLY A 63 3.43 -13.68 -8.84
C GLY A 63 2.35 -13.60 -9.92
N PRO A 64 1.06 -13.73 -9.54
CA PRO A 64 -0.04 -13.85 -10.50
C PRO A 64 -0.32 -12.59 -11.31
N HIS A 65 0.21 -11.44 -10.90
CA HIS A 65 0.00 -10.16 -11.57
C HIS A 65 1.19 -9.67 -12.39
N ALA A 66 2.19 -10.53 -12.62
CA ALA A 66 3.40 -10.23 -13.39
C ALA A 66 3.14 -9.65 -14.79
N THR A 67 2.04 -10.08 -15.43
CA THR A 67 1.65 -9.66 -16.80
C THR A 67 0.47 -8.69 -16.82
N HIS A 68 0.12 -8.12 -15.66
CA HIS A 68 -0.99 -7.18 -15.60
C HIS A 68 -0.64 -5.88 -16.31
N ASP A 69 -1.47 -5.48 -17.30
CA ASP A 69 -1.32 -4.22 -18.00
C ASP A 69 -2.67 -3.49 -18.17
N SER A 70 -2.60 -2.16 -18.30
CA SER A 70 -3.78 -1.30 -18.37
C SER A 70 -4.58 -1.48 -19.65
N ALA A 71 -3.95 -1.85 -20.77
CA ALA A 71 -4.63 -2.03 -22.05
C ALA A 71 -5.49 -3.30 -22.04
N ALA A 72 -4.92 -4.42 -21.56
CA ALA A 72 -5.64 -5.67 -21.40
C ALA A 72 -6.80 -5.51 -20.39
N GLN A 73 -6.60 -4.79 -19.29
CA GLN A 73 -7.65 -4.51 -18.32
C GLN A 73 -8.78 -3.66 -18.92
N ARG A 74 -8.46 -2.61 -19.68
CA ARG A 74 -9.45 -1.79 -20.37
C ARG A 74 -10.27 -2.61 -21.37
N ALA A 75 -9.62 -3.46 -22.19
CA ALA A 75 -10.28 -4.34 -23.13
C ALA A 75 -11.24 -5.32 -22.41
N ARG A 76 -10.80 -5.89 -21.30
CA ARG A 76 -11.65 -6.75 -20.45
C ARG A 76 -12.86 -6.01 -19.90
N TYR A 77 -12.70 -4.78 -19.43
CA TYR A 77 -13.83 -3.99 -18.91
C TYR A 77 -14.83 -3.64 -20.01
N ALA A 78 -14.35 -3.26 -21.20
CA ALA A 78 -15.21 -3.01 -22.36
C ALA A 78 -16.02 -4.26 -22.75
N ALA A 79 -15.38 -5.44 -22.78
CA ALA A 79 -16.07 -6.70 -23.02
C ALA A 79 -17.11 -7.04 -21.95
N LEU A 80 -16.82 -6.80 -20.68
CA LEU A 80 -17.76 -7.00 -19.59
C LEU A 80 -18.98 -6.08 -19.69
N LEU A 81 -18.78 -4.80 -20.04
CA LEU A 81 -19.87 -3.84 -20.26
C LEU A 81 -20.75 -4.26 -21.43
N ALA A 82 -20.17 -4.80 -22.52
CA ALA A 82 -20.93 -5.20 -23.71
C ALA A 82 -21.77 -6.47 -23.50
N THR A 83 -21.32 -7.40 -22.65
CA THR A 83 -21.91 -8.74 -22.53
C THR A 83 -22.21 -9.15 -21.08
N GLY A 84 -21.80 -8.33 -20.11
CA GLY A 84 -21.79 -8.67 -18.71
C GLY A 84 -23.16 -8.73 -18.06
N LYS A 85 -23.28 -9.66 -17.16
CA LYS A 85 -24.37 -9.70 -16.20
C LYS A 85 -24.06 -8.69 -15.09
N ALA A 86 -24.67 -7.52 -15.13
CA ALA A 86 -24.56 -6.55 -14.07
C ALA A 86 -25.22 -7.06 -12.78
N ARG A 87 -24.62 -6.79 -11.63
CA ARG A 87 -25.30 -6.90 -10.34
C ARG A 87 -26.07 -5.61 -10.12
N GLU A 88 -27.38 -5.73 -9.94
CA GLU A 88 -28.18 -4.58 -9.55
C GLU A 88 -27.72 -4.08 -8.17
N TYR A 89 -27.38 -2.82 -8.10
CA TYR A 89 -26.97 -2.15 -6.87
C TYR A 89 -28.16 -1.39 -6.25
N GLU A 90 -28.89 -0.65 -7.09
CA GLU A 90 -30.06 0.13 -6.73
C GLU A 90 -30.97 0.24 -7.96
N SER A 91 -32.29 0.16 -7.77
CA SER A 91 -33.26 0.28 -8.82
C SER A 91 -34.34 1.28 -8.40
N VAL A 92 -34.49 2.34 -9.18
CA VAL A 92 -35.58 3.32 -9.02
C VAL A 92 -36.29 3.50 -10.35
N GLY A 93 -37.59 3.19 -10.38
CA GLY A 93 -38.37 3.17 -11.63
C GLY A 93 -38.06 1.94 -12.50
N ASN A 94 -38.28 2.08 -13.82
CA ASN A 94 -38.02 1.02 -14.80
C ASN A 94 -37.12 1.55 -15.92
N VAL A 95 -35.82 1.32 -15.76
CA VAL A 95 -34.77 1.80 -16.69
C VAL A 95 -34.90 1.14 -18.05
N ASP A 96 -35.17 -0.16 -18.10
CA ASP A 96 -35.27 -0.91 -19.36
C ASP A 96 -36.42 -0.39 -20.22
N THR A 97 -37.57 -0.12 -19.63
CA THR A 97 -38.72 0.48 -20.33
C THR A 97 -38.36 1.88 -20.84
N ALA A 98 -37.68 2.70 -20.04
CA ALA A 98 -37.32 4.05 -20.44
C ALA A 98 -36.29 4.07 -21.57
N LEU A 99 -35.37 3.12 -21.61
CA LEU A 99 -34.35 3.00 -22.64
C LEU A 99 -34.82 2.29 -23.92
N ALA A 100 -35.89 1.53 -23.85
CA ALA A 100 -36.45 0.84 -25.02
C ALA A 100 -37.04 1.79 -26.08
N ALA A 101 -37.60 2.95 -25.65
CA ALA A 101 -38.18 3.95 -26.55
C ALA A 101 -37.87 5.38 -26.05
N PRO A 102 -36.60 5.80 -26.02
CA PRO A 102 -36.24 7.11 -25.55
C PRO A 102 -36.57 8.18 -26.61
N GLU A 103 -37.09 9.32 -26.18
CA GLU A 103 -37.24 10.49 -27.07
C GLU A 103 -35.85 10.99 -27.54
N LYS A 104 -34.84 10.93 -26.67
CA LYS A 104 -33.45 11.22 -26.99
C LYS A 104 -32.54 10.37 -26.13
N ALA A 105 -31.58 9.69 -26.77
CA ALA A 105 -30.50 8.94 -26.10
C ALA A 105 -29.14 9.59 -26.35
N VAL A 106 -28.32 9.66 -25.31
CA VAL A 106 -26.90 10.08 -25.40
C VAL A 106 -26.06 8.96 -24.82
N THR A 107 -25.08 8.49 -25.59
CA THR A 107 -24.14 7.46 -25.15
C THR A 107 -22.74 8.04 -25.08
N ALA A 108 -22.03 7.76 -24.00
CA ALA A 108 -20.63 8.16 -23.81
C ALA A 108 -19.89 7.13 -22.97
N ASP A 109 -18.64 6.86 -23.35
CA ASP A 109 -17.71 6.02 -22.61
C ASP A 109 -16.71 6.89 -21.88
N TYR A 110 -16.56 6.64 -20.57
CA TYR A 110 -15.61 7.33 -19.72
C TYR A 110 -14.56 6.35 -19.23
N PHE A 111 -13.28 6.75 -19.30
CA PHE A 111 -12.17 5.98 -18.78
C PHE A 111 -11.30 6.83 -17.86
N VAL A 112 -11.05 6.31 -16.67
CA VAL A 112 -10.15 6.94 -15.69
C VAL A 112 -8.99 5.98 -15.43
N PRO A 113 -7.74 6.37 -15.69
CA PRO A 113 -6.58 5.53 -15.40
C PRO A 113 -6.33 5.43 -13.89
N TYR A 114 -5.63 4.39 -13.48
CA TYR A 114 -5.07 4.33 -12.12
C TYR A 114 -3.99 5.40 -11.95
N LEU A 115 -4.06 6.14 -10.85
CA LEU A 115 -3.10 7.16 -10.49
C LEU A 115 -2.40 6.79 -9.18
N ALA A 116 -1.09 7.11 -9.09
CA ALA A 116 -0.40 7.07 -7.81
C ALA A 116 -0.96 8.16 -6.88
N HIS A 117 -1.02 7.88 -5.59
CA HIS A 117 -1.45 8.85 -4.58
C HIS A 117 -0.55 10.10 -4.54
N ALA A 118 0.75 9.94 -4.84
CA ALA A 118 1.75 10.99 -5.03
C ALA A 118 1.72 12.12 -3.98
N ALA A 119 1.58 11.76 -2.69
CA ALA A 119 1.66 12.71 -1.60
C ALA A 119 3.03 13.39 -1.58
N MET A 120 3.06 14.73 -1.40
CA MET A 120 4.31 15.52 -1.41
C MET A 120 5.23 15.14 -0.26
N GLU A 121 4.70 14.83 0.90
CA GLU A 121 5.48 14.34 2.04
C GLU A 121 5.77 12.85 1.85
N PRO A 122 7.06 12.43 1.86
CA PRO A 122 7.42 11.01 1.89
C PRO A 122 6.79 10.30 3.08
N ILE A 123 6.32 9.08 2.88
CA ILE A 123 5.73 8.29 3.96
C ILE A 123 6.81 7.97 5.00
N ASN A 124 6.53 8.32 6.23
CA ASN A 124 7.43 8.12 7.36
C ASN A 124 6.65 7.80 8.64
N CYS A 125 7.34 7.19 9.58
CA CYS A 125 6.82 6.86 10.89
C CYS A 125 7.98 6.89 11.89
N THR A 126 7.75 7.46 13.07
CA THR A 126 8.67 7.41 14.19
C THR A 126 7.99 6.66 15.32
N ALA A 127 8.67 5.68 15.91
CA ALA A 127 8.14 4.93 17.04
C ALA A 127 9.18 4.83 18.16
N VAL A 128 8.70 4.94 19.40
CA VAL A 128 9.46 4.64 20.61
C VAL A 128 8.75 3.48 21.31
N VAL A 129 9.38 2.33 21.30
CA VAL A 129 8.81 1.11 21.88
C VAL A 129 9.54 0.78 23.19
N ASN A 130 8.78 0.66 24.27
CA ASN A 130 9.21 0.07 25.53
C ASN A 130 8.62 -1.35 25.59
N PRO A 131 9.40 -2.40 25.29
CA PRO A 131 8.88 -3.76 25.14
C PRO A 131 8.08 -4.22 26.35
N GLY A 132 6.89 -4.75 26.10
CA GLY A 132 5.96 -5.25 27.12
C GLY A 132 5.29 -4.15 27.96
N LYS A 133 5.49 -2.86 27.66
CA LYS A 133 4.96 -1.75 28.47
C LYS A 133 4.17 -0.73 27.64
N ALA A 134 4.80 -0.06 26.69
CA ALA A 134 4.19 1.04 25.96
C ALA A 134 4.82 1.24 24.57
N CYS A 135 4.08 1.91 23.68
CA CYS A 135 4.56 2.39 22.40
C CYS A 135 3.99 3.79 22.14
N ASP A 136 4.88 4.73 21.86
CA ASP A 136 4.52 6.03 21.29
C ASP A 136 4.87 6.04 19.81
N ILE A 137 3.91 6.44 18.96
CA ILE A 137 4.08 6.46 17.51
C ILE A 137 3.63 7.80 16.92
N TRP A 138 4.52 8.43 16.14
CA TRP A 138 4.28 9.65 15.38
C TRP A 138 4.20 9.32 13.91
N VAL A 139 3.03 9.49 13.33
CA VAL A 139 2.78 9.17 11.92
C VAL A 139 1.65 10.03 11.36
N GLY A 140 1.90 10.69 10.22
CA GLY A 140 0.85 11.35 9.46
C GLY A 140 -0.09 10.30 8.88
N ASN A 141 -1.37 10.29 9.31
CA ASN A 141 -2.31 9.24 8.96
C ASN A 141 -3.74 9.75 8.76
N GLN A 142 -4.57 8.94 8.10
CA GLN A 142 -6.00 9.20 7.87
C GLN A 142 -6.90 8.27 8.71
N ALA A 143 -6.31 7.36 9.51
CA ALA A 143 -7.04 6.35 10.27
C ALA A 143 -6.36 6.03 11.62
N PRO A 144 -6.39 6.97 12.60
CA PRO A 144 -5.63 6.84 13.84
C PRO A 144 -6.00 5.60 14.67
N THR A 145 -7.24 5.16 14.61
CA THR A 145 -7.67 3.92 15.29
C THR A 145 -6.99 2.70 14.69
N LEU A 146 -6.88 2.62 13.37
CA LEU A 146 -6.16 1.53 12.69
C LEU A 146 -4.66 1.60 13.01
N VAL A 147 -4.05 2.79 12.98
CA VAL A 147 -2.65 2.97 13.39
C VAL A 147 -2.42 2.38 14.77
N ARG A 148 -3.26 2.70 15.76
CA ARG A 148 -3.15 2.16 17.11
C ARG A 148 -3.20 0.64 17.15
N MET A 149 -4.17 0.05 16.45
CA MET A 149 -4.34 -1.41 16.39
C MET A 149 -3.13 -2.11 15.75
N PHE A 150 -2.64 -1.60 14.63
CA PHE A 150 -1.53 -2.21 13.91
C PHE A 150 -0.18 -1.97 14.62
N ALA A 151 0.04 -0.80 15.22
CA ALA A 151 1.21 -0.54 16.05
C ALA A 151 1.24 -1.45 17.29
N ALA A 152 0.12 -1.66 17.96
CA ALA A 152 0.01 -2.59 19.07
C ALA A 152 0.38 -4.02 18.66
N LYS A 153 -0.16 -4.48 17.52
CA LYS A 153 0.18 -5.79 16.95
C LYS A 153 1.67 -5.92 16.62
N ALA A 154 2.27 -4.91 15.99
CA ALA A 154 3.69 -4.90 15.64
C ALA A 154 4.59 -4.89 16.88
N ALA A 155 4.22 -4.13 17.90
CA ALA A 155 4.95 -4.02 19.16
C ALA A 155 4.64 -5.16 20.16
N GLN A 156 3.70 -6.05 19.85
CA GLN A 156 3.19 -7.12 20.73
C GLN A 156 2.65 -6.56 22.06
N LEU A 157 1.84 -5.51 21.96
CA LEU A 157 1.22 -4.81 23.09
C LEU A 157 -0.31 -4.80 22.95
N ASP A 158 -0.99 -4.52 24.04
CA ASP A 158 -2.41 -4.16 24.00
C ASP A 158 -2.60 -2.77 23.42
N SER A 159 -3.69 -2.55 22.68
CA SER A 159 -3.98 -1.25 22.05
C SER A 159 -4.07 -0.09 23.05
N GLY A 160 -4.44 -0.37 24.32
CA GLY A 160 -4.43 0.62 25.40
C GLY A 160 -3.04 1.12 25.80
N SER A 161 -1.99 0.36 25.47
CA SER A 161 -0.59 0.71 25.73
C SER A 161 0.08 1.48 24.59
N VAL A 162 -0.69 1.86 23.54
CA VAL A 162 -0.18 2.58 22.39
C VAL A 162 -0.77 3.98 22.32
N THR A 163 0.10 4.98 22.29
CA THR A 163 -0.25 6.38 22.07
C THR A 163 0.08 6.78 20.63
N VAL A 164 -0.93 7.25 19.90
CA VAL A 164 -0.77 7.73 18.53
C VAL A 164 -0.73 9.25 18.50
N HIS A 165 0.36 9.80 18.06
CA HIS A 165 0.56 11.23 17.82
C HIS A 165 0.41 11.48 16.31
N THR A 166 -0.62 12.22 15.92
CA THR A 166 -0.90 12.54 14.52
C THR A 166 -0.46 13.96 14.20
N PRO A 167 0.74 14.17 13.61
CA PRO A 167 1.15 15.48 13.11
C PRO A 167 0.34 15.84 11.85
N TYR A 168 0.43 17.10 11.43
CA TYR A 168 -0.08 17.51 10.13
C TYR A 168 0.60 16.68 9.03
N LEU A 169 -0.20 16.17 8.08
CA LEU A 169 0.31 15.37 6.97
C LEU A 169 0.38 16.18 5.67
N GLY A 170 1.42 15.97 4.90
CA GLY A 170 1.67 16.61 3.61
C GLY A 170 0.99 15.91 2.43
N GLY A 171 -0.30 15.68 2.56
CA GLY A 171 -1.12 14.95 1.60
C GLY A 171 -1.32 13.48 1.98
N GLY A 172 -2.47 12.93 1.65
CA GLY A 172 -2.82 11.54 1.97
C GLY A 172 -3.46 10.81 0.79
N PHE A 173 -4.54 11.35 0.26
CA PHE A 173 -5.28 10.83 -0.90
C PHE A 173 -5.69 9.35 -0.77
N GLY A 174 -5.85 8.86 0.48
CA GLY A 174 -6.11 7.44 0.78
C GLY A 174 -4.87 6.64 1.17
N ARG A 175 -3.67 6.98 0.68
CA ARG A 175 -2.44 6.22 0.92
C ARG A 175 -2.06 6.13 2.41
N ARG A 176 -2.40 7.16 3.18
CA ARG A 176 -2.11 7.19 4.62
C ARG A 176 -3.18 6.52 5.48
N ALA A 177 -4.15 5.84 4.85
CA ALA A 177 -5.02 4.87 5.51
C ALA A 177 -4.48 3.43 5.43
N GLU A 178 -3.43 3.19 4.65
CA GLU A 178 -2.73 1.91 4.61
C GLU A 178 -1.73 1.80 5.76
N MET A 179 -1.64 0.59 6.35
CA MET A 179 -0.91 0.39 7.61
C MET A 179 0.50 -0.19 7.42
N ASP A 180 0.98 -0.33 6.20
CA ASP A 180 2.30 -0.87 5.89
C ASP A 180 3.46 -0.06 6.49
N VAL A 181 3.27 1.24 6.71
CA VAL A 181 4.27 2.12 7.33
C VAL A 181 4.37 1.94 8.85
N VAL A 182 3.36 1.33 9.46
CA VAL A 182 3.25 1.16 10.92
C VAL A 182 3.68 -0.23 11.37
N MET A 183 3.74 -1.17 10.44
CA MET A 183 4.10 -2.58 10.67
C MET A 183 5.54 -2.86 10.27
#